data_d30179f2d6474b7243569ad6bd4b7992
#
_entry.id   d30179f2d6474b7243569ad6bd4b7992
#
_cell.length_a   1.000
_cell.length_b   1.000
_cell.length_c   1.000
_cell.angle_alpha   90.00
_cell.angle_beta   90.00
_cell.angle_gamma   90.00
#
_symmetry.space_group_name_H-M   'P 1'
#
loop_
_entity.id
_entity.type
_entity.pdbx_description
1 polymer ?
#
loop_
_entity_poly.entity_id
_entity_poly.type
_entity_poly.pdbx_seq_one_letter_code
_entity_poly.pdbx_strand_id
1 'polypeptide(L)'
;MVKERVLFMCIHNAARSQMAEGLFRDLYGDIFDVYSAGSEPQAVDPMAIKCMEDIGIDISHHRSKSLKEFEGQEFDYVVTVCGNPYNACPFFIGGKKYFKQPFEDPSVFEGTDEEKFELFLKIRDELKEWLEDLYYSYMIPNDESCNFSGELEGCCGIRDKEFSCR
;
A
#
# COMPACT_ATOMS: atom_id res chain seq x y z
N MET A 1 1.44 -15.58 -17.44
CA MET A 1 1.07 -15.62 -16.03
C MET A 1 0.08 -14.51 -15.72
N VAL A 2 -1.04 -14.85 -15.12
CA VAL A 2 -2.00 -13.85 -14.67
C VAL A 2 -1.47 -13.25 -13.37
N LYS A 3 -1.31 -11.92 -13.33
CA LYS A 3 -0.90 -11.22 -12.11
C LYS A 3 -2.03 -11.17 -11.09
N GLU A 4 -1.70 -11.28 -9.83
CA GLU A 4 -2.64 -11.02 -8.75
C GLU A 4 -2.98 -9.53 -8.70
N ARG A 5 -4.19 -9.20 -8.29
CA ARG A 5 -4.72 -7.84 -8.27
C ARG A 5 -4.78 -7.30 -6.86
N VAL A 6 -4.22 -6.12 -6.64
CA VAL A 6 -4.21 -5.42 -5.35
C VAL A 6 -4.92 -4.08 -5.49
N LEU A 7 -5.86 -3.82 -4.59
CA LEU A 7 -6.57 -2.54 -4.48
C LEU A 7 -6.23 -1.84 -3.16
N PHE A 8 -5.64 -0.67 -3.24
CA PHE A 8 -5.44 0.21 -2.10
C PHE A 8 -6.61 1.18 -1.95
N MET A 9 -7.15 1.29 -0.74
CA MET A 9 -8.30 2.15 -0.47
C MET A 9 -8.01 3.18 0.61
N CYS A 10 -8.55 4.38 0.40
CA CYS A 10 -8.75 5.39 1.43
C CYS A 10 -10.04 6.17 1.14
N ILE A 11 -10.30 7.25 1.84
CA ILE A 11 -11.52 8.05 1.63
C ILE A 11 -11.42 8.85 0.33
N HIS A 12 -10.37 9.65 0.17
CA HIS A 12 -10.26 10.63 -0.91
C HIS A 12 -9.44 10.16 -2.12
N ASN A 13 -8.69 9.09 -2.02
CA ASN A 13 -7.75 8.63 -3.06
C ASN A 13 -6.86 9.77 -3.59
N ALA A 14 -6.43 10.65 -2.69
CA ALA A 14 -5.66 11.86 -3.02
C ALA A 14 -4.19 11.77 -2.58
N ALA A 15 -3.87 11.14 -1.46
CA ALA A 15 -2.52 11.06 -0.91
C ALA A 15 -2.12 9.62 -0.54
N ARG A 16 -2.56 9.11 0.59
CA ARG A 16 -2.08 7.82 1.15
C ARG A 16 -2.22 6.63 0.19
N SER A 17 -3.39 6.40 -0.35
CA SER A 17 -3.62 5.30 -1.30
C SER A 17 -2.93 5.51 -2.65
N GLN A 18 -2.76 6.75 -3.09
CA GLN A 18 -1.99 7.07 -4.30
C GLN A 18 -0.50 6.78 -4.11
N MET A 19 0.05 7.17 -2.96
CA MET A 19 1.44 6.84 -2.60
C MET A 19 1.63 5.32 -2.47
N ALA A 20 0.69 4.64 -1.82
CA ALA A 20 0.72 3.17 -1.70
C ALA A 20 0.70 2.47 -3.07
N GLU A 21 -0.16 2.92 -3.98
CA GLU A 21 -0.21 2.41 -5.36
C GLU A 21 1.12 2.60 -6.07
N GLY A 22 1.70 3.81 -6.00
CA GLY A 22 2.98 4.12 -6.63
C GLY A 22 4.14 3.30 -6.06
N LEU A 23 4.24 3.22 -4.73
CA LEU A 23 5.26 2.42 -4.04
C LEU A 23 5.17 0.94 -4.36
N PHE A 24 3.98 0.37 -4.25
CA PHE A 24 3.78 -1.06 -4.48
C PHE A 24 3.98 -1.45 -5.94
N ARG A 25 3.56 -0.59 -6.86
CA ARG A 25 3.81 -0.79 -8.30
C ARG A 25 5.30 -0.73 -8.63
N ASP A 26 6.04 0.20 -8.04
CA ASP A 26 7.50 0.30 -8.23
C ASP A 26 8.23 -0.93 -7.69
N LEU A 27 7.83 -1.42 -6.51
CA LEU A 27 8.46 -2.58 -5.87
C LEU A 27 8.04 -3.92 -6.50
N TYR A 28 6.77 -4.09 -6.82
CA TYR A 28 6.17 -5.39 -7.14
C TYR A 28 5.27 -5.38 -8.37
N GLY A 29 5.32 -4.36 -9.21
CA GLY A 29 4.51 -4.24 -10.42
C GLY A 29 4.73 -5.33 -11.46
N ASP A 30 5.85 -6.05 -11.38
CA ASP A 30 6.11 -7.22 -12.21
C ASP A 30 5.24 -8.43 -11.82
N ILE A 31 4.82 -8.48 -10.56
CA ILE A 31 4.07 -9.61 -9.97
C ILE A 31 2.59 -9.27 -9.83
N PHE A 32 2.27 -8.01 -9.52
CA PHE A 32 0.92 -7.55 -9.24
C PHE A 32 0.42 -6.50 -10.20
N ASP A 33 -0.88 -6.54 -10.49
CA ASP A 33 -1.62 -5.41 -11.04
C ASP A 33 -2.14 -4.55 -9.88
N VAL A 34 -1.69 -3.30 -9.81
CA VAL A 34 -1.88 -2.42 -8.65
C VAL A 34 -2.86 -1.31 -8.97
N TYR A 35 -3.85 -1.13 -8.10
CA TYR A 35 -4.92 -0.14 -8.23
C TYR A 35 -5.11 0.62 -6.92
N SER A 36 -5.69 1.80 -7.00
CA SER A 36 -6.18 2.54 -5.84
C SER A 36 -7.51 3.22 -6.10
N ALA A 37 -8.31 3.40 -5.06
CA ALA A 37 -9.58 4.10 -5.14
C ALA A 37 -10.02 4.67 -3.79
N GLY A 38 -11.02 5.53 -3.81
CA GLY A 38 -11.62 6.10 -2.61
C GLY A 38 -13.14 6.17 -2.69
N SER A 39 -13.78 6.31 -1.52
CA SER A 39 -15.23 6.48 -1.43
C SER A 39 -15.68 7.87 -1.88
N GLU A 40 -14.85 8.87 -1.66
CA GLU A 40 -15.07 10.29 -1.99
C GLU A 40 -13.84 10.86 -2.71
N PRO A 41 -13.61 10.52 -4.00
CA PRO A 41 -12.38 10.89 -4.68
C PRO A 41 -12.22 12.40 -4.83
N GLN A 42 -11.01 12.88 -4.53
CA GLN A 42 -10.55 14.25 -4.73
C GLN A 42 -9.29 14.24 -5.59
N ALA A 43 -8.92 15.38 -6.16
CA ALA A 43 -7.71 15.48 -6.96
C ALA A 43 -6.47 14.96 -6.21
N VAL A 44 -5.56 14.33 -6.93
CA VAL A 44 -4.29 13.84 -6.36
C VAL A 44 -3.53 15.02 -5.75
N ASP A 45 -3.10 14.88 -4.51
CA ASP A 45 -2.43 15.95 -3.76
C ASP A 45 -1.06 16.25 -4.38
N PRO A 46 -0.77 17.54 -4.73
CA PRO A 46 0.52 17.91 -5.29
C PRO A 46 1.72 17.57 -4.39
N MET A 47 1.55 17.59 -3.07
CA MET A 47 2.62 17.20 -2.14
C MET A 47 2.88 15.69 -2.18
N ALA A 48 1.85 14.87 -2.40
CA ALA A 48 2.03 13.45 -2.64
C ALA A 48 2.87 13.20 -3.91
N ILE A 49 2.57 13.88 -4.98
CA ILE A 49 3.34 13.81 -6.24
C ILE A 49 4.80 14.19 -5.99
N LYS A 50 5.03 15.31 -5.31
CA LYS A 50 6.37 15.83 -5.01
C LYS A 50 7.18 14.91 -4.11
N CYS A 51 6.58 14.36 -3.06
CA CYS A 51 7.31 13.47 -2.16
C CYS A 51 7.63 12.11 -2.78
N MET A 52 6.83 11.64 -3.73
CA MET A 52 7.12 10.44 -4.50
C MET A 52 8.23 10.69 -5.53
N GLU A 53 8.21 11.84 -6.18
CA GLU A 53 9.28 12.27 -7.10
C GLU A 53 10.65 12.32 -6.41
N ASP A 54 10.69 12.72 -5.14
CA ASP A 54 11.92 12.75 -4.31
C ASP A 54 12.64 11.38 -4.25
N ILE A 55 11.93 10.28 -4.38
CA ILE A 55 12.48 8.93 -4.45
C ILE A 55 12.44 8.31 -5.85
N GLY A 56 12.24 9.13 -6.88
CA GLY A 56 12.26 8.71 -8.28
C GLY A 56 11.00 8.02 -8.78
N ILE A 57 9.88 8.12 -8.06
CA ILE A 57 8.59 7.54 -8.45
C ILE A 57 7.67 8.66 -8.95
N ASP A 58 7.31 8.61 -10.23
CA ASP A 58 6.38 9.57 -10.83
C ASP A 58 4.93 9.08 -10.73
N ILE A 59 4.12 9.80 -9.94
CA ILE A 59 2.67 9.60 -9.84
C ILE A 59 1.88 10.78 -10.43
N SER A 60 2.52 11.69 -11.15
CA SER A 60 1.86 12.87 -11.75
C SER A 60 0.77 12.51 -12.75
N HIS A 61 0.86 11.33 -13.37
CA HIS A 61 -0.13 10.79 -14.30
C HIS A 61 -1.27 10.01 -13.62
N HIS A 62 -1.19 9.80 -12.32
CA HIS A 62 -2.24 9.14 -11.56
C HIS A 62 -3.50 10.01 -11.52
N ARG A 63 -4.65 9.36 -11.52
CA ARG A 63 -5.93 10.02 -11.31
C ARG A 63 -6.62 9.44 -10.08
N SER A 64 -7.33 10.29 -9.36
CA SER A 64 -8.18 9.86 -8.28
C SER A 64 -9.41 9.12 -8.82
N LYS A 65 -9.74 7.98 -8.24
CA LYS A 65 -10.79 7.07 -8.71
C LYS A 65 -11.79 6.76 -7.61
N SER A 66 -13.04 6.63 -7.99
CA SER A 66 -14.08 6.13 -7.09
C SER A 66 -14.07 4.62 -6.99
N LEU A 67 -14.35 4.08 -5.80
CA LEU A 67 -14.58 2.65 -5.59
C LEU A 67 -15.68 2.09 -6.50
N LYS A 68 -16.63 2.93 -6.93
CA LYS A 68 -17.68 2.56 -7.87
C LYS A 68 -17.18 2.11 -9.23
N GLU A 69 -16.00 2.59 -9.66
CA GLU A 69 -15.38 2.16 -10.92
C GLU A 69 -14.96 0.67 -10.89
N PHE A 70 -14.79 0.13 -9.68
CA PHE A 70 -14.35 -1.26 -9.46
C PHE A 70 -15.46 -2.19 -8.97
N GLU A 71 -16.71 -1.69 -8.85
CA GLU A 71 -17.85 -2.53 -8.46
C GLU A 71 -18.01 -3.74 -9.39
N GLY A 72 -18.20 -4.91 -8.79
CA GLY A 72 -18.32 -6.17 -9.52
C GLY A 72 -17.00 -6.80 -9.95
N GLN A 73 -15.88 -6.15 -9.70
CA GLN A 73 -14.56 -6.70 -9.95
C GLN A 73 -14.00 -7.41 -8.71
N GLU A 74 -13.20 -8.43 -8.94
CA GLU A 74 -12.52 -9.19 -7.88
C GLU A 74 -11.06 -8.77 -7.76
N PHE A 75 -10.59 -8.69 -6.52
CA PHE A 75 -9.18 -8.45 -6.18
C PHE A 75 -8.67 -9.56 -5.27
N ASP A 76 -7.43 -9.95 -5.45
CA ASP A 76 -6.79 -10.92 -4.56
C ASP A 76 -6.54 -10.31 -3.19
N TYR A 77 -6.16 -9.03 -3.17
CA TYR A 77 -5.90 -8.27 -1.94
C TYR A 77 -6.59 -6.91 -1.99
N VAL A 78 -7.25 -6.58 -0.89
CA VAL A 78 -7.82 -5.25 -0.66
C VAL A 78 -7.17 -4.66 0.59
N VAL A 79 -6.50 -3.53 0.45
CA VAL A 79 -5.68 -2.93 1.49
C VAL A 79 -6.20 -1.53 1.82
N THR A 80 -6.68 -1.35 3.04
CA THR A 80 -7.18 -0.08 3.53
C THR A 80 -6.09 0.66 4.30
N VAL A 81 -5.75 1.88 3.86
CA VAL A 81 -4.68 2.70 4.44
C VAL A 81 -5.20 3.97 5.12
N CYS A 82 -6.50 4.12 5.32
CA CYS A 82 -7.05 5.24 6.07
C CYS A 82 -7.00 5.01 7.59
N GLY A 83 -6.67 6.07 8.31
CA GLY A 83 -6.36 6.02 9.73
C GLY A 83 -7.23 6.90 10.62
N ASN A 84 -8.45 7.23 10.23
CA ASN A 84 -9.33 7.99 11.09
C ASN A 84 -10.26 7.04 11.87
N PRO A 85 -10.14 6.96 13.23
CA PRO A 85 -11.02 6.12 14.00
C PRO A 85 -12.48 6.63 14.05
N TYR A 86 -12.71 7.89 13.68
CA TYR A 86 -14.02 8.53 13.72
C TYR A 86 -14.77 8.51 12.40
N ASN A 87 -14.09 8.29 11.28
CA ASN A 87 -14.71 8.15 9.98
C ASN A 87 -14.69 6.69 9.56
N ALA A 88 -15.86 6.19 9.22
CA ALA A 88 -15.97 4.84 8.67
C ALA A 88 -15.07 4.72 7.42
N CYS A 89 -14.04 3.89 7.50
CA CYS A 89 -13.29 3.54 6.32
C CYS A 89 -14.22 2.85 5.32
N PRO A 90 -14.10 3.14 4.02
CA PRO A 90 -14.88 2.46 3.02
C PRO A 90 -14.64 0.95 3.07
N PHE A 91 -15.66 0.18 2.76
CA PHE A 91 -15.56 -1.26 2.60
C PHE A 91 -15.81 -1.61 1.13
N PHE A 92 -14.96 -2.46 0.58
CA PHE A 92 -15.08 -2.95 -0.78
C PHE A 92 -15.45 -4.44 -0.77
N ILE A 93 -16.52 -4.79 -1.47
CA ILE A 93 -16.92 -6.19 -1.65
C ILE A 93 -16.26 -6.72 -2.91
N GLY A 94 -15.50 -7.81 -2.80
CA GLY A 94 -14.81 -8.43 -3.94
C GLY A 94 -13.34 -8.72 -3.69
N GLY A 95 -12.86 -8.56 -2.46
CA GLY A 95 -11.53 -8.97 -2.06
C GLY A 95 -11.48 -10.41 -1.55
N LYS A 96 -10.44 -11.14 -1.91
CA LYS A 96 -10.18 -12.47 -1.34
C LYS A 96 -9.54 -12.38 0.03
N LYS A 97 -8.62 -11.42 0.20
CA LYS A 97 -7.96 -11.11 1.48
C LYS A 97 -8.02 -9.61 1.74
N TYR A 98 -8.25 -9.24 2.99
CA TYR A 98 -8.38 -7.85 3.43
C TYR A 98 -7.31 -7.52 4.46
N PHE A 99 -6.63 -6.39 4.26
CA PHE A 99 -5.67 -5.84 5.21
C PHE A 99 -6.04 -4.40 5.54
N LYS A 100 -5.78 -3.99 6.76
CA LYS A 100 -5.99 -2.61 7.20
C LYS A 100 -4.83 -2.15 8.06
N GLN A 101 -4.23 -1.04 7.66
CA GLN A 101 -3.23 -0.33 8.44
C GLN A 101 -3.57 1.15 8.44
N PRO A 102 -3.86 1.73 9.61
CA PRO A 102 -4.13 3.16 9.71
C PRO A 102 -2.85 3.96 9.55
N PHE A 103 -2.88 4.94 8.63
CA PHE A 103 -1.85 5.96 8.49
C PHE A 103 -2.49 7.33 8.69
N GLU A 104 -1.77 8.22 9.37
CA GLU A 104 -2.18 9.62 9.54
C GLU A 104 -2.42 10.28 8.18
N ASP A 105 -3.45 11.13 8.09
CA ASP A 105 -3.72 11.88 6.87
C ASP A 105 -2.89 13.16 6.82
N PRO A 106 -1.83 13.22 5.99
CA PRO A 106 -0.99 14.40 5.94
C PRO A 106 -1.65 15.58 5.24
N SER A 107 -2.72 15.36 4.49
CA SER A 107 -3.41 16.41 3.74
C SER A 107 -4.15 17.41 4.64
N VAL A 108 -4.58 16.96 5.82
CA VAL A 108 -5.30 17.78 6.83
C VAL A 108 -4.38 18.44 7.86
N PHE A 109 -3.08 18.24 7.75
CA PHE A 109 -2.12 18.84 8.66
C PHE A 109 -2.13 20.36 8.55
N GLU A 110 -2.20 21.03 9.72
CA GLU A 110 -2.15 22.47 9.85
C GLU A 110 -0.73 22.92 10.26
N GLY A 111 -0.07 23.68 9.44
CA GLY A 111 1.29 24.15 9.66
C GLY A 111 1.85 24.80 8.39
N THR A 112 3.16 25.01 8.35
CA THR A 112 3.84 25.52 7.15
C THR A 112 3.90 24.47 6.05
N ASP A 113 4.11 24.88 4.81
CA ASP A 113 4.27 23.96 3.68
C ASP A 113 5.47 23.02 3.88
N GLU A 114 6.55 23.52 4.48
CA GLU A 114 7.73 22.72 4.80
C GLU A 114 7.41 21.64 5.84
N GLU A 115 6.71 21.98 6.91
CA GLU A 115 6.30 21.03 7.94
C GLU A 115 5.34 19.98 7.39
N LYS A 116 4.40 20.40 6.55
CA LYS A 116 3.47 19.50 5.87
C LYS A 116 4.20 18.55 4.93
N PHE A 117 5.16 19.05 4.18
CA PHE A 117 5.96 18.22 3.29
C PHE A 117 6.81 17.19 4.05
N GLU A 118 7.41 17.56 5.19
CA GLU A 118 8.13 16.63 6.06
C GLU A 118 7.21 15.51 6.57
N LEU A 119 5.95 15.83 6.89
CA LEU A 119 4.96 14.82 7.28
C LEU A 119 4.64 13.87 6.11
N PHE A 120 4.50 14.39 4.89
CA PHE A 120 4.33 13.56 3.69
C PHE A 120 5.50 12.60 3.48
N LEU A 121 6.72 13.08 3.66
CA LEU A 121 7.94 12.25 3.56
C LEU A 121 7.93 11.13 4.61
N LYS A 122 7.57 11.45 5.84
CA LYS A 122 7.47 10.48 6.93
C LYS A 122 6.42 9.41 6.64
N ILE A 123 5.22 9.80 6.24
CA ILE A 123 4.14 8.87 5.91
C ILE A 123 4.52 7.99 4.71
N ARG A 124 5.15 8.56 3.69
CA ARG A 124 5.69 7.79 2.56
C ARG A 124 6.64 6.69 3.00
N ASP A 125 7.58 7.01 3.88
CA ASP A 125 8.58 6.06 4.34
C ASP A 125 7.97 4.97 5.24
N GLU A 126 7.02 5.33 6.10
CA GLU A 126 6.23 4.38 6.90
C GLU A 126 5.39 3.45 6.02
N LEU A 127 4.74 3.99 4.99
CA LEU A 127 4.00 3.20 4.00
C LEU A 127 4.90 2.20 3.30
N LYS A 128 6.06 2.64 2.83
CA LYS A 128 7.01 1.79 2.12
C LYS A 128 7.46 0.61 2.99
N GLU A 129 7.88 0.89 4.21
CA GLU A 129 8.31 -0.14 5.16
C GLU A 129 7.18 -1.15 5.44
N TRP A 130 5.99 -0.66 5.69
CA TRP A 130 4.84 -1.52 5.96
C TRP A 130 4.42 -2.36 4.74
N LEU A 131 4.48 -1.79 3.53
CA LEU A 131 4.15 -2.51 2.29
C LEU A 131 5.16 -3.63 2.00
N GLU A 132 6.43 -3.42 2.29
CA GLU A 132 7.45 -4.47 2.20
C GLU A 132 7.16 -5.59 3.20
N ASP A 133 6.85 -5.25 4.46
CA ASP A 133 6.47 -6.23 5.49
C ASP A 133 5.22 -7.01 5.11
N LEU A 134 4.21 -6.34 4.55
CA LEU A 134 2.98 -6.95 4.07
C LEU A 134 3.26 -7.98 2.96
N TYR A 135 4.09 -7.61 1.99
CA TYR A 135 4.46 -8.50 0.90
C TYR A 135 5.17 -9.74 1.43
N TYR A 136 6.21 -9.58 2.25
CA TYR A 136 6.99 -10.69 2.77
C TYR A 136 6.22 -11.59 3.74
N SER A 137 5.27 -11.03 4.47
CA SER A 137 4.51 -11.81 5.46
C SER A 137 3.31 -12.53 4.90
N TYR A 138 2.67 -12.02 3.84
CA TYR A 138 1.36 -12.49 3.42
C TYR A 138 1.18 -12.67 1.90
N MET A 139 2.03 -12.10 1.08
CA MET A 139 1.83 -12.04 -0.37
C MET A 139 2.89 -12.83 -1.16
N ILE A 140 3.97 -13.25 -0.53
CA ILE A 140 4.92 -14.15 -1.19
C ILE A 140 4.18 -15.46 -1.47
N PRO A 141 4.15 -15.91 -2.72
CA PRO A 141 3.64 -17.24 -3.04
C PRO A 141 4.40 -18.25 -2.17
N ASN A 142 3.70 -19.02 -1.36
CA ASN A 142 4.29 -20.18 -0.75
C ASN A 142 4.69 -21.12 -1.89
N ASP A 143 5.94 -21.09 -2.26
CA ASP A 143 6.48 -22.10 -3.15
C ASP A 143 6.44 -23.42 -2.38
N GLU A 144 5.40 -24.21 -2.65
CA GLU A 144 5.26 -25.57 -2.11
C GLU A 144 6.42 -26.49 -2.54
N SER A 145 7.38 -25.95 -3.30
CA SER A 145 8.58 -26.67 -3.73
C SER A 145 9.68 -26.69 -2.66
N CYS A 146 9.55 -25.97 -1.55
CA CYS A 146 10.35 -26.25 -0.37
C CYS A 146 9.82 -27.49 0.33
N ASN A 147 9.92 -28.62 -0.35
CA ASN A 147 9.82 -29.93 0.28
C ASN A 147 10.99 -30.05 1.26
N PHE A 148 10.70 -29.76 2.51
CA PHE A 148 11.63 -29.92 3.60
C PHE A 148 11.87 -31.41 3.85
N SER A 149 12.70 -32.02 3.03
CA SER A 149 13.35 -33.28 3.36
C SER A 149 14.69 -32.93 4.01
N GLY A 150 14.64 -32.78 5.30
CA GLY A 150 15.72 -32.81 6.26
C GLY A 150 17.12 -32.54 5.77
N GLU A 151 17.56 -31.30 5.85
CA GLU A 151 18.89 -30.93 6.30
C GLU A 151 18.89 -29.44 6.61
N LEU A 152 19.11 -29.14 7.88
CA LEU A 152 19.25 -27.80 8.40
C LEU A 152 20.57 -27.19 7.87
N GLU A 153 20.52 -26.52 6.73
CA GLU A 153 21.54 -25.49 6.44
C GLU A 153 21.00 -24.54 5.35
N GLY A 154 20.69 -23.32 5.77
CA GLY A 154 20.88 -22.14 4.92
C GLY A 154 19.73 -21.61 4.10
N CYS A 155 18.48 -21.59 4.58
CA CYS A 155 17.43 -20.76 3.98
C CYS A 155 16.70 -19.91 5.03
N CYS A 156 17.46 -19.19 5.83
CA CYS A 156 17.02 -18.00 6.52
C CYS A 156 17.95 -16.87 6.09
N GLY A 157 17.51 -16.09 5.13
CA GLY A 157 18.11 -14.78 4.89
C GLY A 157 17.90 -13.93 6.12
N ILE A 158 18.92 -13.91 6.94
CA ILE A 158 18.98 -13.20 8.20
C ILE A 158 18.78 -11.71 7.93
N ARG A 159 17.71 -11.17 8.47
CA ARG A 159 17.77 -9.83 9.03
C ARG A 159 17.46 -9.96 10.49
N ASP A 160 18.50 -9.75 11.29
CA ASP A 160 18.42 -9.57 12.72
C ASP A 160 17.40 -8.47 13.05
N LYS A 161 16.21 -8.86 13.37
CA LYS A 161 15.36 -8.16 14.33
C LYS A 161 14.51 -9.25 14.98
N GLU A 162 14.72 -9.37 16.28
CA GLU A 162 14.03 -10.24 17.18
C GLU A 162 12.53 -10.32 16.88
N PHE A 163 12.12 -11.37 16.19
CA PHE A 163 10.77 -11.88 16.30
C PHE A 163 10.88 -13.31 16.81
N SER A 164 10.59 -13.46 18.10
CA SER A 164 10.42 -14.72 18.75
C SER A 164 9.41 -15.57 17.96
N CYS A 165 9.88 -16.65 17.37
CA CYS A 165 9.03 -17.73 16.93
C CYS A 165 8.24 -18.26 18.14
N ARG A 166 6.96 -18.04 18.14
CA ARG A 166 6.00 -18.75 18.98
C ARG A 166 5.02 -19.50 18.11
#